data_67787e1c9bcb781076ce8c98f6985aa0
#
_entry.id   67787e1c9bcb781076ce8c98f6985aa0
#
_cell.length_a   1.000
_cell.length_b   1.000
_cell.length_c   1.000
_cell.angle_alpha   90.00
_cell.angle_beta   90.00
_cell.angle_gamma   90.00
#
_symmetry.space_group_name_H-M   'P 1'
#
loop_
_entity.id
_entity.type
_entity.pdbx_description
1 polymer ?
#
loop_
_entity_poly.entity_id
_entity_poly.type
_entity_poly.pdbx_seq_one_letter_code
_entity_poly.pdbx_strand_id
1 'polypeptide(L)'
;MLMLKQSRARATRSILVASLLSLAVAAPAFAGECPKDKSGSNPLPGAATAPVGVTEMELASIDLSKESVKLPERRLRYRHMEIQPGGIVPLHSHADRPALIMVNQGQIFEYSSKCTVPIVHKAGEIARESNGLMHWWKNEGNVVVVLTIADIVNDKKPDSMMPMM
;
A
#
# COMPACT_ATOMS: atom_id res chain seq x y z
N MET A 1 -29.70 -2.65 -84.96
CA MET A 1 -29.37 -1.64 -83.96
C MET A 1 -29.37 -2.34 -82.60
N LEU A 2 -28.17 -2.84 -82.19
CA LEU A 2 -27.99 -3.74 -81.05
C LEU A 2 -27.50 -2.91 -79.85
N MET A 3 -28.30 -2.79 -78.80
CA MET A 3 -27.89 -2.09 -77.54
C MET A 3 -27.21 -3.12 -76.61
N LEU A 4 -25.92 -2.91 -76.35
CA LEU A 4 -25.18 -3.64 -75.32
C LEU A 4 -25.49 -3.04 -73.94
N LYS A 5 -26.03 -3.90 -73.07
CA LYS A 5 -26.26 -3.62 -71.67
C LYS A 5 -24.99 -3.90 -70.83
N GLN A 6 -24.30 -2.85 -70.38
CA GLN A 6 -23.15 -3.02 -69.48
C GLN A 6 -23.64 -3.29 -68.04
N SER A 7 -23.29 -4.47 -67.52
CA SER A 7 -23.49 -4.83 -66.13
C SER A 7 -22.31 -4.34 -65.29
N ARG A 8 -22.58 -3.43 -64.32
CA ARG A 8 -21.58 -2.94 -63.36
C ARG A 8 -21.59 -3.87 -62.15
N ALA A 9 -20.56 -4.67 -62.00
CA ALA A 9 -20.29 -5.47 -60.80
C ALA A 9 -19.86 -4.51 -59.64
N ARG A 10 -20.63 -4.47 -58.58
CA ARG A 10 -20.26 -3.80 -57.30
C ARG A 10 -19.37 -4.73 -56.51
N ALA A 11 -18.09 -4.36 -56.37
CA ALA A 11 -17.15 -5.04 -55.46
C ALA A 11 -17.42 -4.57 -54.02
N THR A 12 -17.98 -5.43 -53.21
CA THR A 12 -18.11 -5.24 -51.76
C THR A 12 -16.74 -5.51 -51.11
N ARG A 13 -16.08 -4.47 -50.65
CA ARG A 13 -14.88 -4.58 -49.81
C ARG A 13 -15.29 -4.91 -48.41
N SER A 14 -15.10 -6.15 -48.01
CA SER A 14 -15.23 -6.55 -46.59
C SER A 14 -14.02 -6.06 -45.81
N ILE A 15 -14.23 -5.10 -44.91
CA ILE A 15 -13.23 -4.62 -43.97
C ILE A 15 -13.26 -5.59 -42.79
N LEU A 16 -12.26 -6.47 -42.69
CA LEU A 16 -12.00 -7.27 -41.49
C LEU A 16 -11.38 -6.36 -40.43
N VAL A 17 -12.19 -5.97 -39.43
CA VAL A 17 -11.72 -5.30 -38.22
C VAL A 17 -11.14 -6.39 -37.30
N ALA A 18 -9.82 -6.54 -37.33
CA ALA A 18 -9.11 -7.37 -36.36
C ALA A 18 -9.07 -6.65 -35.03
N SER A 19 -9.96 -7.04 -34.10
CA SER A 19 -9.92 -6.59 -32.69
C SER A 19 -8.71 -7.21 -32.01
N LEU A 20 -7.63 -6.44 -31.83
CA LEU A 20 -6.50 -6.79 -30.96
C LEU A 20 -6.99 -6.70 -29.51
N LEU A 21 -7.34 -7.85 -28.94
CA LEU A 21 -7.62 -7.98 -27.51
C LEU A 21 -6.26 -7.86 -26.78
N SER A 22 -5.93 -6.66 -26.30
CA SER A 22 -4.75 -6.42 -25.47
C SER A 22 -4.97 -7.11 -24.13
N LEU A 23 -4.36 -8.28 -23.91
CA LEU A 23 -4.26 -8.87 -22.58
C LEU A 23 -3.35 -7.96 -21.75
N ALA A 24 -3.94 -7.10 -20.93
CA ALA A 24 -3.22 -6.39 -19.90
C ALA A 24 -2.75 -7.44 -18.87
N VAL A 25 -1.51 -7.87 -18.94
CA VAL A 25 -0.86 -8.63 -17.88
C VAL A 25 -0.74 -7.67 -16.71
N ALA A 26 -1.60 -7.81 -15.71
CA ALA A 26 -1.43 -7.12 -14.43
C ALA A 26 -0.12 -7.66 -13.84
N ALA A 27 0.94 -6.84 -13.89
CA ALA A 27 2.14 -7.12 -13.13
C ALA A 27 1.74 -7.20 -11.64
N PRO A 28 2.26 -8.17 -10.87
CA PRO A 28 2.03 -8.19 -9.43
C PRO A 28 2.49 -6.84 -8.88
N ALA A 29 1.59 -6.13 -8.19
CA ALA A 29 1.92 -4.91 -7.48
C ALA A 29 2.80 -5.32 -6.29
N PHE A 30 4.11 -5.37 -6.51
CA PHE A 30 5.07 -5.46 -5.43
C PHE A 30 5.05 -4.12 -4.70
N ALA A 31 4.92 -4.17 -3.37
CA ALA A 31 5.11 -3.03 -2.50
C ALA A 31 6.40 -2.30 -2.88
N GLY A 32 6.39 -1.00 -2.82
CA GLY A 32 7.61 -0.22 -2.96
C GLY A 32 8.67 -0.82 -2.04
N GLU A 33 9.74 -1.33 -2.62
CA GLU A 33 10.86 -1.86 -1.85
C GLU A 33 12.02 -0.88 -1.89
N CYS A 34 12.86 -0.93 -0.86
CA CYS A 34 14.12 -0.18 -0.91
C CYS A 34 14.94 -0.64 -2.12
N PRO A 35 15.40 0.27 -2.98
CA PRO A 35 16.29 -0.09 -4.08
C PRO A 35 17.52 -0.84 -3.54
N LYS A 36 17.94 -1.90 -4.22
CA LYS A 36 19.02 -2.80 -3.72
C LYS A 36 20.31 -2.07 -3.42
N ASP A 37 20.65 -1.06 -4.23
CA ASP A 37 21.83 -0.21 -4.08
C ASP A 37 21.68 0.88 -2.99
N LYS A 38 20.49 1.02 -2.39
CA LYS A 38 20.14 1.96 -1.31
C LYS A 38 19.84 1.26 0.01
N SER A 39 19.86 -0.07 0.03
CA SER A 39 19.70 -0.84 1.26
C SER A 39 20.86 -0.57 2.20
N GLY A 40 20.56 -0.23 3.45
CA GLY A 40 21.58 0.08 4.45
C GLY A 40 20.98 0.73 5.69
N SER A 41 21.82 0.89 6.71
CA SER A 41 21.42 1.54 7.95
C SER A 41 21.15 3.02 7.73
N ASN A 42 20.00 3.49 8.22
CA ASN A 42 19.60 4.89 8.22
C ASN A 42 19.19 5.29 9.65
N PRO A 43 19.90 6.25 10.28
CA PRO A 43 19.61 6.69 11.64
C PRO A 43 18.33 7.51 11.75
N LEU A 44 17.61 7.77 10.64
CA LEU A 44 16.35 8.51 10.56
C LEU A 44 16.44 9.91 11.17
N PRO A 45 17.41 10.75 10.76
CA PRO A 45 17.55 12.10 11.32
C PRO A 45 16.28 12.92 11.01
N GLY A 46 15.79 13.65 12.02
CA GLY A 46 14.62 14.50 11.88
C GLY A 46 13.28 13.73 11.82
N ALA A 47 13.27 12.44 12.19
CA ALA A 47 12.03 11.68 12.28
C ALA A 47 11.03 12.31 13.25
N ALA A 48 9.80 12.47 12.81
CA ALA A 48 8.73 13.02 13.64
C ALA A 48 8.36 12.04 14.76
N THR A 49 8.10 12.58 15.95
CA THR A 49 7.74 11.80 17.16
C THR A 49 6.26 11.90 17.53
N ALA A 50 5.48 12.72 16.82
CA ALA A 50 4.05 12.89 17.02
C ALA A 50 3.29 12.77 15.69
N PRO A 51 2.06 12.23 15.69
CA PRO A 51 1.23 12.15 14.48
C PRO A 51 0.74 13.55 14.08
N VAL A 52 0.60 13.76 12.76
CA VAL A 52 0.04 14.97 12.17
C VAL A 52 -0.98 14.58 11.11
N GLY A 53 -2.22 15.08 11.23
CA GLY A 53 -3.25 14.84 10.21
C GLY A 53 -3.54 13.37 9.95
N VAL A 54 -3.45 12.53 10.99
CA VAL A 54 -3.75 11.08 10.93
C VAL A 54 -5.02 10.81 11.72
N THR A 55 -5.93 10.06 11.14
CA THR A 55 -7.08 9.44 11.83
C THR A 55 -7.01 7.94 11.68
N GLU A 56 -7.38 7.21 12.72
CA GLU A 56 -7.31 5.76 12.74
C GLU A 56 -8.54 5.17 13.43
N MET A 57 -8.99 4.01 12.92
CA MET A 57 -10.11 3.28 13.50
C MET A 57 -9.84 1.77 13.42
N GLU A 58 -9.92 1.09 14.56
CA GLU A 58 -9.95 -0.37 14.59
C GLU A 58 -11.31 -0.85 14.05
N LEU A 59 -11.27 -1.72 13.06
CA LEU A 59 -12.45 -2.28 12.41
C LEU A 59 -12.83 -3.64 12.99
N ALA A 60 -11.82 -4.46 13.32
CA ALA A 60 -11.99 -5.79 13.88
C ALA A 60 -10.72 -6.28 14.58
N SER A 61 -10.87 -7.22 15.51
CA SER A 61 -9.72 -7.93 16.08
C SER A 61 -10.08 -9.35 16.53
N ILE A 62 -9.05 -10.20 16.63
CA ILE A 62 -9.13 -11.59 17.07
C ILE A 62 -8.12 -11.80 18.21
N ASP A 63 -8.59 -12.27 19.36
CA ASP A 63 -7.75 -12.65 20.50
C ASP A 63 -7.04 -13.98 20.18
N LEU A 64 -5.76 -13.90 19.88
CA LEU A 64 -4.96 -15.06 19.47
C LEU A 64 -4.66 -16.04 20.61
N SER A 65 -4.90 -15.67 21.86
CA SER A 65 -4.79 -16.58 23.00
C SER A 65 -5.88 -17.66 23.01
N LYS A 66 -7.02 -17.35 22.38
CA LYS A 66 -8.18 -18.25 22.27
C LYS A 66 -8.14 -19.13 21.03
N GLU A 67 -7.31 -18.75 20.07
CA GLU A 67 -7.16 -19.48 18.81
C GLU A 67 -6.20 -20.69 18.94
N SER A 68 -6.18 -21.56 17.94
CA SER A 68 -5.29 -22.74 17.90
C SER A 68 -3.81 -22.39 17.97
N VAL A 69 -3.41 -21.21 17.50
CA VAL A 69 -2.02 -20.70 17.55
C VAL A 69 -1.55 -20.39 18.98
N LYS A 70 -2.47 -20.21 19.94
CA LYS A 70 -2.18 -20.01 21.38
C LYS A 70 -1.11 -18.95 21.64
N LEU A 71 -1.23 -17.78 21.08
CA LEU A 71 -0.35 -16.65 21.34
C LEU A 71 -0.93 -15.81 22.48
N PRO A 72 -0.43 -15.96 23.72
CA PRO A 72 -0.94 -15.18 24.86
C PRO A 72 -0.64 -13.70 24.66
N GLU A 73 -1.57 -12.85 25.11
CA GLU A 73 -1.41 -11.38 25.11
C GLU A 73 -1.24 -10.79 23.70
N ARG A 74 -1.64 -11.54 22.67
CA ARG A 74 -1.57 -11.12 21.29
C ARG A 74 -2.95 -11.06 20.66
N ARG A 75 -3.16 -10.00 19.89
CA ARG A 75 -4.37 -9.77 19.12
C ARG A 75 -4.01 -9.51 17.67
N LEU A 76 -4.63 -10.23 16.72
CA LEU A 76 -4.64 -9.84 15.33
C LEU A 76 -5.64 -8.70 15.18
N ARG A 77 -5.20 -7.55 14.74
CA ARG A 77 -6.00 -6.34 14.59
C ARG A 77 -6.10 -5.96 13.12
N TYR A 78 -7.28 -5.50 12.71
CA TYR A 78 -7.55 -4.94 11.40
C TYR A 78 -8.08 -3.52 11.55
N ARG A 79 -7.46 -2.54 10.89
CA ARG A 79 -7.76 -1.13 11.07
C ARG A 79 -7.68 -0.34 9.77
N HIS A 80 -8.39 0.76 9.75
CA HIS A 80 -8.40 1.77 8.72
C HIS A 80 -7.63 3.00 9.21
N MET A 81 -6.87 3.63 8.33
CA MET A 81 -6.14 4.85 8.64
C MET A 81 -6.22 5.82 7.45
N GLU A 82 -6.46 7.08 7.76
CA GLU A 82 -6.41 8.18 6.79
C GLU A 82 -5.31 9.16 7.17
N ILE A 83 -4.54 9.60 6.16
CA ILE A 83 -3.42 10.52 6.34
C ILE A 83 -3.64 11.71 5.40
N GLN A 84 -3.91 12.88 5.97
CA GLN A 84 -4.16 14.11 5.22
C GLN A 84 -2.92 14.55 4.43
N PRO A 85 -3.05 15.38 3.38
CA PRO A 85 -1.91 16.03 2.75
C PRO A 85 -0.99 16.71 3.77
N GLY A 86 0.32 16.41 3.72
CA GLY A 86 1.30 16.83 4.72
C GLY A 86 1.28 16.02 6.02
N GLY A 87 0.36 15.06 6.15
CA GLY A 87 0.21 14.23 7.35
C GLY A 87 1.39 13.28 7.59
N ILE A 88 1.61 12.93 8.85
CA ILE A 88 2.75 12.15 9.31
C ILE A 88 2.30 11.05 10.26
N VAL A 89 2.69 9.80 9.95
CA VAL A 89 2.70 8.70 10.92
C VAL A 89 4.07 8.73 11.60
N PRO A 90 4.15 8.92 12.94
CA PRO A 90 5.41 9.17 13.62
C PRO A 90 6.32 7.96 13.64
N LEU A 91 7.59 8.18 14.01
CA LEU A 91 8.58 7.11 14.17
C LEU A 91 8.10 6.06 15.17
N HIS A 92 8.11 4.82 14.71
CA HIS A 92 7.73 3.66 15.51
C HIS A 92 8.50 2.41 15.07
N SER A 93 8.35 1.33 15.84
CA SER A 93 9.08 0.06 15.63
C SER A 93 8.12 -1.09 15.38
N HIS A 94 8.53 -1.97 14.47
CA HIS A 94 7.88 -3.25 14.20
C HIS A 94 8.63 -4.46 14.82
N ALA A 95 9.41 -4.24 15.89
CA ALA A 95 10.11 -5.31 16.60
C ALA A 95 9.15 -6.32 17.27
N ASP A 96 8.01 -5.83 17.75
CA ASP A 96 7.00 -6.62 18.46
C ASP A 96 5.60 -6.53 17.84
N ARG A 97 5.49 -5.88 16.67
CA ARG A 97 4.23 -5.62 15.99
C ARG A 97 4.37 -5.80 14.47
N PRO A 98 4.49 -7.04 13.99
CA PRO A 98 4.50 -7.28 12.54
C PRO A 98 3.19 -6.81 11.91
N ALA A 99 3.27 -6.21 10.73
CA ALA A 99 2.13 -5.66 10.02
C ALA A 99 2.20 -5.88 8.51
N LEU A 100 1.02 -5.98 7.90
CA LEU A 100 0.79 -5.83 6.47
C LEU A 100 -0.05 -4.58 6.26
N ILE A 101 0.41 -3.68 5.40
CA ILE A 101 -0.22 -2.40 5.15
C ILE A 101 -0.56 -2.28 3.67
N MET A 102 -1.85 -2.28 3.35
CA MET A 102 -2.35 -2.03 2.00
C MET A 102 -2.57 -0.53 1.81
N VAL A 103 -2.01 0.04 0.76
CA VAL A 103 -2.37 1.38 0.30
C VAL A 103 -3.62 1.28 -0.56
N ASN A 104 -4.76 1.74 -0.05
CA ASN A 104 -6.04 1.71 -0.78
C ASN A 104 -6.17 2.91 -1.73
N GLN A 105 -5.64 4.07 -1.31
CA GLN A 105 -5.72 5.32 -2.07
C GLN A 105 -4.48 6.17 -1.84
N GLY A 106 -4.06 6.89 -2.88
CA GLY A 106 -2.97 7.85 -2.83
C GLY A 106 -1.59 7.21 -2.95
N GLN A 107 -0.61 7.92 -2.44
CA GLN A 107 0.80 7.55 -2.43
C GLN A 107 1.42 8.07 -1.14
N ILE A 108 2.26 7.27 -0.49
CA ILE A 108 2.92 7.64 0.76
C ILE A 108 4.41 7.33 0.71
N PHE A 109 5.19 8.14 1.41
CA PHE A 109 6.64 7.99 1.53
C PHE A 109 6.98 7.38 2.89
N GLU A 110 7.71 6.26 2.85
CA GLU A 110 8.29 5.62 4.02
C GLU A 110 9.76 6.04 4.18
N TYR A 111 10.13 6.45 5.36
CA TYR A 111 11.50 6.71 5.77
C TYR A 111 11.92 5.60 6.73
N SER A 112 12.72 4.67 6.21
CA SER A 112 13.02 3.38 6.84
C SER A 112 14.42 3.34 7.43
N SER A 113 14.59 2.69 8.59
CA SER A 113 15.90 2.43 9.20
C SER A 113 16.81 1.50 8.38
N LYS A 114 16.25 0.85 7.36
CA LYS A 114 16.95 -0.10 6.48
C LYS A 114 17.11 0.39 5.05
N CYS A 115 16.75 1.66 4.76
CA CYS A 115 16.87 2.26 3.45
C CYS A 115 17.39 3.69 3.54
N THR A 116 18.40 4.01 2.73
CA THR A 116 19.05 5.34 2.75
C THR A 116 18.29 6.40 1.95
N VAL A 117 17.22 6.01 1.26
CA VAL A 117 16.33 6.89 0.52
C VAL A 117 14.88 6.60 0.90
N PRO A 118 13.94 7.55 0.73
CA PRO A 118 12.53 7.27 0.93
C PRO A 118 12.02 6.17 -0.02
N ILE A 119 11.18 5.30 0.50
CA ILE A 119 10.47 4.27 -0.25
C ILE A 119 9.08 4.80 -0.56
N VAL A 120 8.65 4.68 -1.82
CA VAL A 120 7.32 5.14 -2.24
C VAL A 120 6.38 3.94 -2.32
N HIS A 121 5.26 4.02 -1.60
CA HIS A 121 4.16 3.07 -1.68
C HIS A 121 2.96 3.71 -2.36
N LYS A 122 2.38 3.03 -3.36
CA LYS A 122 1.26 3.51 -4.18
C LYS A 122 0.01 2.67 -3.94
N ALA A 123 -1.13 3.22 -4.32
CA ALA A 123 -2.39 2.50 -4.29
C ALA A 123 -2.30 1.12 -4.99
N GLY A 124 -2.79 0.08 -4.32
CA GLY A 124 -2.69 -1.32 -4.73
C GLY A 124 -1.46 -2.07 -4.20
N GLU A 125 -0.49 -1.39 -3.60
CA GLU A 125 0.71 -2.02 -3.04
C GLU A 125 0.52 -2.39 -1.56
N ILE A 126 1.26 -3.44 -1.13
CA ILE A 126 1.28 -3.91 0.26
C ILE A 126 2.69 -3.78 0.81
N ALA A 127 2.88 -2.95 1.83
CA ALA A 127 4.11 -2.93 2.62
C ALA A 127 4.11 -4.03 3.68
N ARG A 128 5.29 -4.60 3.94
CA ARG A 128 5.52 -5.64 4.95
C ARG A 128 6.44 -5.08 6.03
N GLU A 129 5.90 -4.91 7.22
CA GLU A 129 6.60 -4.29 8.33
C GLU A 129 6.89 -5.32 9.40
N SER A 130 8.17 -5.68 9.57
CA SER A 130 8.58 -6.76 10.48
C SER A 130 10.07 -6.69 10.82
N ASN A 131 10.55 -7.66 11.62
CA ASN A 131 11.98 -7.86 11.91
C ASN A 131 12.67 -6.62 12.48
N GLY A 132 12.01 -5.93 13.39
CA GLY A 132 12.59 -4.77 14.07
C GLY A 132 12.75 -3.54 13.20
N LEU A 133 12.04 -3.47 12.07
CA LEU A 133 12.02 -2.27 11.25
C LEU A 133 11.56 -1.08 12.10
N MET A 134 12.30 0.01 12.02
CA MET A 134 11.88 1.32 12.52
C MET A 134 11.66 2.23 11.34
N HIS A 135 10.56 2.96 11.35
CA HIS A 135 10.22 3.87 10.26
C HIS A 135 9.22 4.95 10.69
N TRP A 136 9.03 5.93 9.83
CA TRP A 136 7.94 6.89 9.86
C TRP A 136 7.44 7.14 8.45
N TRP A 137 6.19 7.59 8.31
CA TRP A 137 5.58 7.79 7.00
C TRP A 137 5.09 9.22 6.86
N LYS A 138 5.13 9.73 5.62
CA LYS A 138 4.65 11.07 5.28
C LYS A 138 3.85 11.09 3.99
N ASN A 139 2.69 11.70 4.03
CA ASN A 139 1.94 12.04 2.83
C ASN A 139 2.49 13.34 2.25
N GLU A 140 3.36 13.25 1.26
CA GLU A 140 3.92 14.41 0.53
C GLU A 140 3.05 14.81 -0.68
N GLY A 141 1.94 14.10 -0.91
CA GLY A 141 0.98 14.39 -1.97
C GLY A 141 -0.06 15.43 -1.58
N ASN A 142 -1.00 15.66 -2.49
CA ASN A 142 -2.10 16.61 -2.33
C ASN A 142 -3.48 15.94 -2.17
N VAL A 143 -3.50 14.62 -2.03
CA VAL A 143 -4.71 13.83 -1.79
C VAL A 143 -4.58 13.07 -0.49
N VAL A 144 -5.71 12.73 0.14
CA VAL A 144 -5.73 11.87 1.32
C VAL A 144 -5.18 10.49 0.94
N VAL A 145 -4.27 9.97 1.77
CA VAL A 145 -3.83 8.57 1.69
C VAL A 145 -4.71 7.73 2.59
N VAL A 146 -5.21 6.63 2.04
CA VAL A 146 -6.04 5.67 2.77
C VAL A 146 -5.30 4.35 2.87
N LEU A 147 -5.14 3.86 4.08
CA LEU A 147 -4.47 2.60 4.39
C LEU A 147 -5.43 1.63 5.07
N THR A 148 -5.24 0.35 4.80
CA THR A 148 -5.78 -0.75 5.60
C THR A 148 -4.62 -1.55 6.17
N ILE A 149 -4.64 -1.80 7.47
CA ILE A 149 -3.53 -2.41 8.19
C ILE A 149 -4.02 -3.67 8.92
N ALA A 150 -3.33 -4.79 8.73
CA ALA A 150 -3.44 -5.98 9.55
C ALA A 150 -2.16 -6.13 10.37
N ASP A 151 -2.24 -6.07 11.69
CA ASP A 151 -1.08 -6.19 12.58
C ASP A 151 -1.34 -7.12 13.76
N ILE A 152 -0.26 -7.66 14.34
CA ILE A 152 -0.32 -8.42 15.60
C ILE A 152 0.22 -7.53 16.70
N VAL A 153 -0.66 -7.11 17.60
CA VAL A 153 -0.32 -6.24 18.73
C VAL A 153 -0.14 -7.02 20.02
N ASN A 154 0.62 -6.43 20.94
CA ASN A 154 0.78 -6.92 22.30
C ASN A 154 -0.12 -6.09 23.24
N ASP A 155 -1.14 -6.72 23.81
CA ASP A 155 -2.13 -6.03 24.64
C ASP A 155 -1.57 -5.51 25.98
N LYS A 156 -0.39 -5.96 26.37
CA LYS A 156 0.33 -5.44 27.57
C LYS A 156 1.29 -4.29 27.27
N LYS A 157 1.50 -3.98 26.00
CA LYS A 157 2.36 -2.85 25.62
C LYS A 157 1.52 -1.76 24.96
N PRO A 158 1.64 -0.51 25.38
CA PRO A 158 0.94 0.58 24.72
C PRO A 158 1.35 0.62 23.24
N ASP A 159 0.37 0.86 22.38
CA ASP A 159 0.64 1.08 20.96
C ASP A 159 1.46 2.37 20.82
N SER A 160 2.69 2.26 20.38
CA SER A 160 3.63 3.39 20.29
C SER A 160 3.20 4.47 19.30
N MET A 161 2.09 4.27 18.58
CA MET A 161 1.57 5.21 17.58
C MET A 161 0.44 6.11 18.06
N MET A 162 -0.16 5.83 19.23
CA MET A 162 -1.29 6.61 19.73
C MET A 162 -0.99 7.19 21.10
N PRO A 163 -0.96 8.52 21.28
CA PRO A 163 -1.26 9.09 22.57
C PRO A 163 -2.69 8.67 22.91
N MET A 164 -2.88 8.01 24.05
CA MET A 164 -4.23 7.73 24.56
C MET A 164 -4.96 9.07 24.69
N MET A 165 -6.02 9.25 23.90
CA MET A 165 -6.99 10.32 24.12
C MET A 165 -7.89 9.98 25.29
#